data_2d5833af4eb018efda5591b998e4da6d
#
_entry.id   2d5833af4eb018efda5591b998e4da6d
#
_cell.length_a   1.000
_cell.length_b   1.000
_cell.length_c   1.000
_cell.angle_alpha   90.00
_cell.angle_beta   90.00
_cell.angle_gamma   90.00
#
_symmetry.space_group_name_H-M   'P 1'
#
loop_
_entity.id
_entity.type
_entity.pdbx_description
1 polymer ?
#
loop_
_entity_poly.entity_id
_entity_poly.type
_entity_poly.pdbx_seq_one_letter_code
_entity_poly.pdbx_strand_id
1 'polypeptide(L)'
;MRNTLMVAALASGLALSGCTTDPNTGQQRLNKTAIGTRAGAAGGAAISKATGGDKTGRDAAIGAALGAGVGYYMERQAKQLEQQMAGTGVTVTPNANGNIDLVMPGNITFAFDSASLNPSFRPTLDKLAATMNEYNQNTVTIAGHTDSVGNPSYNMNLSRDRANSVRNYLVNRGVASNRINVVAYGQTRPIADNSTDYGRQQNRRVELTVNAPSSVR
;
A
#
# COMPACT_ATOMS: atom_id res chain seq x y z
N MET A 1 36.17 -64.26 20.72
CA MET A 1 35.59 -63.17 21.53
C MET A 1 35.68 -61.91 20.67
N ARG A 2 34.57 -61.54 20.05
CA ARG A 2 34.54 -60.52 19.03
C ARG A 2 33.78 -59.28 19.62
N ASN A 3 34.51 -58.24 19.86
CA ASN A 3 33.92 -56.94 20.29
C ASN A 3 33.47 -56.18 19.05
N THR A 4 32.17 -56.01 18.91
CA THR A 4 31.54 -55.16 17.91
C THR A 4 31.34 -53.79 18.50
N LEU A 5 32.15 -52.82 18.10
CA LEU A 5 31.94 -51.39 18.38
C LEU A 5 30.84 -50.87 17.48
N MET A 6 29.69 -50.54 18.07
CA MET A 6 28.65 -49.75 17.40
C MET A 6 29.08 -48.27 17.40
N VAL A 7 29.39 -47.77 16.22
CA VAL A 7 29.52 -46.33 15.97
C VAL A 7 28.12 -45.77 15.71
N ALA A 8 27.58 -45.02 16.66
CA ALA A 8 26.37 -44.27 16.47
C ALA A 8 26.68 -43.00 15.65
N ALA A 9 26.37 -43.05 14.36
CA ALA A 9 26.38 -41.89 13.50
C ALA A 9 25.18 -41.00 13.84
N LEU A 10 25.41 -39.89 14.52
CA LEU A 10 24.46 -38.79 14.67
C LEU A 10 24.34 -38.09 13.32
N ALA A 11 23.37 -38.52 12.52
CA ALA A 11 22.93 -37.80 11.35
C ALA A 11 22.14 -36.57 11.82
N SER A 12 22.79 -35.42 11.88
CA SER A 12 22.13 -34.09 11.96
C SER A 12 21.41 -33.82 10.65
N GLY A 13 20.19 -34.34 10.54
CA GLY A 13 19.27 -34.08 9.44
C GLY A 13 18.81 -32.63 9.51
N LEU A 14 19.45 -31.77 8.74
CA LEU A 14 18.85 -30.51 8.33
C LEU A 14 17.63 -30.83 7.46
N ALA A 15 16.47 -30.87 8.11
CA ALA A 15 15.20 -31.02 7.41
C ALA A 15 14.94 -29.81 6.51
N LEU A 16 15.42 -29.85 5.29
CA LEU A 16 14.99 -28.99 4.16
C LEU A 16 13.66 -29.57 3.62
N SER A 17 12.65 -29.67 4.48
CA SER A 17 11.32 -30.15 4.13
C SER A 17 10.34 -29.01 3.96
N GLY A 18 10.53 -28.20 2.93
CA GLY A 18 9.62 -27.11 2.61
C GLY A 18 9.06 -27.13 1.19
N CYS A 19 9.60 -27.96 0.31
CA CYS A 19 9.14 -28.03 -1.08
C CYS A 19 8.69 -29.43 -1.45
N THR A 20 7.50 -29.58 -1.99
CA THR A 20 7.05 -30.78 -2.70
C THR A 20 7.00 -30.50 -4.18
N THR A 21 7.52 -31.41 -5.00
CA THR A 21 7.44 -31.34 -6.45
C THR A 21 6.14 -31.98 -6.91
N ASP A 22 5.38 -31.24 -7.71
CA ASP A 22 4.15 -31.75 -8.33
C ASP A 22 4.53 -32.79 -9.38
N PRO A 23 4.06 -34.06 -9.26
CA PRO A 23 4.45 -35.14 -10.17
C PRO A 23 3.94 -34.96 -11.61
N ASN A 24 2.96 -34.06 -11.85
CA ASN A 24 2.41 -33.84 -13.18
C ASN A 24 3.01 -32.63 -13.91
N THR A 25 3.58 -31.66 -13.20
CA THR A 25 4.07 -30.40 -13.80
C THR A 25 5.55 -30.16 -13.54
N GLY A 26 6.22 -30.96 -12.69
CA GLY A 26 7.62 -30.78 -12.30
C GLY A 26 7.90 -29.48 -11.50
N GLN A 27 6.89 -28.70 -11.15
CA GLN A 27 7.07 -27.46 -10.41
C GLN A 27 7.16 -27.72 -8.90
N GLN A 28 8.11 -27.03 -8.25
CA GLN A 28 8.26 -27.08 -6.80
C GLN A 28 7.19 -26.20 -6.14
N ARG A 29 6.38 -26.78 -5.26
CA ARG A 29 5.40 -26.08 -4.43
C ARG A 29 5.86 -26.09 -2.97
N LEU A 30 5.76 -24.92 -2.32
CA LEU A 30 6.01 -24.80 -0.88
C LEU A 30 4.92 -25.50 -0.08
N ASN A 31 5.30 -26.40 0.82
CA ASN A 31 4.34 -27.12 1.66
C ASN A 31 3.80 -26.22 2.76
N LYS A 32 2.49 -26.25 3.00
CA LYS A 32 1.77 -25.39 3.96
C LYS A 32 2.31 -25.45 5.39
N THR A 33 3.02 -26.53 5.76
CA THR A 33 3.55 -26.74 7.11
C THR A 33 4.94 -26.14 7.33
N ALA A 34 5.68 -25.78 6.27
CA ALA A 34 7.04 -25.22 6.37
C ALA A 34 7.08 -23.71 6.62
N ILE A 35 5.92 -23.08 6.74
CA ILE A 35 5.75 -21.61 6.73
C ILE A 35 5.93 -21.00 8.14
N GLY A 36 6.06 -21.81 9.17
CA GLY A 36 6.08 -21.35 10.57
C GLY A 36 7.40 -20.76 11.10
N THR A 37 8.52 -20.78 10.37
CA THR A 37 9.83 -20.55 10.99
C THR A 37 10.77 -19.54 10.35
N ARG A 38 10.34 -18.79 9.33
CA ARG A 38 11.16 -17.66 8.80
C ARG A 38 10.37 -16.37 8.88
N ALA A 39 10.74 -15.56 9.86
CA ALA A 39 10.16 -14.25 10.14
C ALA A 39 10.16 -13.32 8.90
N GLY A 40 9.06 -12.63 8.68
CA GLY A 40 8.93 -11.56 7.71
C GLY A 40 8.40 -12.00 6.34
N ALA A 41 9.26 -12.37 5.40
CA ALA A 41 8.88 -12.68 4.02
C ALA A 41 7.93 -13.88 3.88
N ALA A 42 8.10 -14.90 4.73
CA ALA A 42 7.22 -16.06 4.75
C ALA A 42 5.84 -15.77 5.35
N GLY A 43 5.74 -14.80 6.28
CA GLY A 43 4.50 -14.45 6.95
C GLY A 43 3.45 -13.85 6.02
N GLY A 44 3.83 -12.89 5.16
CA GLY A 44 2.89 -12.25 4.23
C GLY A 44 2.32 -13.21 3.19
N ALA A 45 3.18 -14.06 2.59
CA ALA A 45 2.74 -15.05 1.60
C ALA A 45 1.86 -16.15 2.20
N ALA A 46 2.10 -16.53 3.47
CA ALA A 46 1.30 -17.52 4.18
C ALA A 46 -0.10 -17.00 4.49
N ILE A 47 -0.19 -15.77 4.98
CA ILE A 47 -1.47 -15.13 5.33
C ILE A 47 -2.31 -14.93 4.07
N SER A 48 -1.72 -14.46 2.97
CA SER A 48 -2.41 -14.27 1.69
C SER A 48 -3.07 -15.57 1.21
N LYS A 49 -2.34 -16.70 1.24
CA LYS A 49 -2.92 -18.01 0.87
C LYS A 49 -3.99 -18.52 1.83
N ALA A 50 -3.82 -18.27 3.13
CA ALA A 50 -4.82 -18.67 4.13
C ALA A 50 -6.12 -17.85 4.00
N THR A 51 -6.05 -16.63 3.48
CA THR A 51 -7.19 -15.72 3.28
C THR A 51 -7.73 -15.69 1.86
N GLY A 52 -7.20 -16.53 0.93
CA GLY A 52 -7.68 -16.62 -0.46
C GLY A 52 -7.22 -15.51 -1.39
N GLY A 53 -6.11 -14.84 -1.07
CA GLY A 53 -5.56 -13.78 -1.92
C GLY A 53 -4.77 -14.30 -3.12
N ASP A 54 -5.10 -13.82 -4.33
CA ASP A 54 -4.46 -14.22 -5.60
C ASP A 54 -3.14 -13.45 -5.90
N LYS A 55 -2.74 -12.50 -5.05
CA LYS A 55 -1.60 -11.59 -5.28
C LYS A 55 -0.39 -11.92 -4.40
N THR A 56 -0.05 -13.21 -4.32
CA THR A 56 0.97 -13.77 -3.40
C THR A 56 2.34 -13.07 -3.43
N GLY A 57 2.78 -12.58 -4.59
CA GLY A 57 4.09 -11.89 -4.71
C GLY A 57 4.08 -10.51 -4.03
N ARG A 58 2.99 -9.76 -4.15
CA ARG A 58 2.81 -8.45 -3.53
C ARG A 58 2.66 -8.57 -2.00
N ASP A 59 1.87 -9.54 -1.56
CA ASP A 59 1.60 -9.78 -0.14
C ASP A 59 2.87 -10.26 0.59
N ALA A 60 3.71 -11.05 -0.10
CA ALA A 60 5.02 -11.46 0.42
C ALA A 60 5.99 -10.27 0.58
N ALA A 61 5.96 -9.31 -0.35
CA ALA A 61 6.79 -8.11 -0.27
C ALA A 61 6.42 -7.21 0.92
N ILE A 62 5.12 -7.03 1.18
CA ILE A 62 4.63 -6.28 2.35
C ILE A 62 5.05 -6.99 3.65
N GLY A 63 4.85 -8.29 3.75
CA GLY A 63 5.23 -9.07 4.94
C GLY A 63 6.74 -9.08 5.20
N ALA A 64 7.56 -9.10 4.15
CA ALA A 64 9.02 -9.06 4.27
C ALA A 64 9.54 -7.71 4.80
N ALA A 65 8.91 -6.61 4.37
CA ALA A 65 9.35 -5.27 4.77
C ALA A 65 9.00 -4.92 6.22
N LEU A 66 7.89 -5.44 6.75
CA LEU A 66 7.26 -4.92 7.97
C LEU A 66 7.16 -5.93 9.13
N GLY A 67 7.46 -7.20 8.90
CA GLY A 67 7.16 -8.27 9.85
C GLY A 67 5.67 -8.69 9.82
N ALA A 68 5.36 -9.87 10.39
CA ALA A 68 4.07 -10.54 10.19
C ALA A 68 2.84 -9.73 10.68
N GLY A 69 2.93 -9.06 11.84
CA GLY A 69 1.80 -8.32 12.41
C GLY A 69 1.44 -7.07 11.62
N VAL A 70 2.43 -6.23 11.31
CA VAL A 70 2.25 -5.00 10.54
C VAL A 70 1.88 -5.32 9.10
N GLY A 71 2.51 -6.36 8.49
CA GLY A 71 2.18 -6.80 7.15
C GLY A 71 0.71 -7.22 7.02
N TYR A 72 0.19 -8.01 7.96
CA TYR A 72 -1.22 -8.40 7.98
C TYR A 72 -2.18 -7.20 8.14
N TYR A 73 -1.84 -6.27 9.05
CA TYR A 73 -2.60 -5.04 9.27
C TYR A 73 -2.70 -4.22 7.98
N MET A 74 -1.57 -3.98 7.30
CA MET A 74 -1.52 -3.22 6.06
C MET A 74 -2.19 -3.93 4.89
N GLU A 75 -2.07 -5.26 4.81
CA GLU A 75 -2.75 -6.06 3.79
C GLU A 75 -4.28 -5.97 3.92
N ARG A 76 -4.82 -6.12 5.14
CA ARG A 76 -6.26 -5.98 5.38
C ARG A 76 -6.75 -4.58 5.02
N GLN A 77 -6.01 -3.55 5.43
CA GLN A 77 -6.35 -2.18 5.08
C GLN A 77 -6.30 -1.94 3.56
N ALA A 78 -5.29 -2.47 2.85
CA ALA A 78 -5.18 -2.35 1.41
C ALA A 78 -6.37 -2.99 0.70
N LYS A 79 -6.77 -4.20 1.08
CA LYS A 79 -7.94 -4.89 0.52
C LYS A 79 -9.23 -4.11 0.75
N GLN A 80 -9.42 -3.56 1.94
CA GLN A 80 -10.58 -2.73 2.26
C GLN A 80 -10.62 -1.46 1.42
N LEU A 81 -9.48 -0.76 1.28
CA LEU A 81 -9.36 0.42 0.43
C LEU A 81 -9.59 0.09 -1.05
N GLU A 82 -9.03 -1.01 -1.57
CA GLU A 82 -9.28 -1.47 -2.94
C GLU A 82 -10.78 -1.68 -3.20
N GLN A 83 -11.47 -2.35 -2.28
CA GLN A 83 -12.91 -2.60 -2.40
C GLN A 83 -13.75 -1.32 -2.32
N GLN A 84 -13.44 -0.42 -1.38
CA GLN A 84 -14.17 0.82 -1.17
C GLN A 84 -13.94 1.85 -2.28
N MET A 85 -12.75 1.85 -2.88
CA MET A 85 -12.38 2.77 -3.96
C MET A 85 -12.74 2.23 -5.35
N ALA A 86 -13.18 0.99 -5.48
CA ALA A 86 -13.61 0.42 -6.75
C ALA A 86 -14.71 1.29 -7.40
N GLY A 87 -14.53 1.63 -8.68
CA GLY A 87 -15.48 2.46 -9.44
C GLY A 87 -15.47 3.96 -9.09
N THR A 88 -14.65 4.42 -8.15
CA THR A 88 -14.57 5.85 -7.76
C THR A 88 -13.58 6.66 -8.58
N GLY A 89 -12.75 6.01 -9.40
CA GLY A 89 -11.63 6.63 -10.13
C GLY A 89 -10.34 6.78 -9.31
N VAL A 90 -10.35 6.37 -8.04
CA VAL A 90 -9.14 6.31 -7.19
C VAL A 90 -8.41 5.00 -7.45
N THR A 91 -7.11 5.09 -7.72
CA THR A 91 -6.25 3.90 -7.82
C THR A 91 -5.61 3.63 -6.47
N VAL A 92 -5.68 2.38 -6.00
CA VAL A 92 -5.04 1.93 -4.76
C VAL A 92 -3.96 0.92 -5.11
N THR A 93 -2.71 1.16 -4.64
CA THR A 93 -1.57 0.29 -4.93
C THR A 93 -0.69 0.14 -3.69
N PRO A 94 -0.64 -1.03 -3.07
CA PRO A 94 0.40 -1.33 -2.09
C PRO A 94 1.79 -1.31 -2.74
N ASN A 95 2.77 -0.69 -2.07
CA ASN A 95 4.13 -0.58 -2.59
C ASN A 95 5.11 -1.52 -1.87
N ALA A 96 6.33 -1.63 -2.40
CA ALA A 96 7.37 -2.53 -1.88
C ALA A 96 7.84 -2.20 -0.44
N ASN A 97 7.60 -0.97 0.03
CA ASN A 97 7.92 -0.55 1.40
C ASN A 97 6.80 -0.90 2.41
N GLY A 98 5.74 -1.57 1.94
CA GLY A 98 4.58 -1.93 2.75
C GLY A 98 3.58 -0.80 2.99
N ASN A 99 3.76 0.35 2.36
CA ASN A 99 2.79 1.44 2.38
C ASN A 99 1.70 1.21 1.32
N ILE A 100 0.61 1.97 1.43
CA ILE A 100 -0.47 1.93 0.45
C ILE A 100 -0.57 3.31 -0.21
N ASP A 101 -0.36 3.35 -1.51
CA ASP A 101 -0.49 4.56 -2.31
C ASP A 101 -1.88 4.65 -2.93
N LEU A 102 -2.53 5.79 -2.77
CA LEU A 102 -3.81 6.13 -3.39
C LEU A 102 -3.58 7.32 -4.31
N VAL A 103 -3.97 7.19 -5.58
CA VAL A 103 -3.92 8.27 -6.57
C VAL A 103 -5.34 8.75 -6.85
N MET A 104 -5.60 10.02 -6.57
CA MET A 104 -6.86 10.71 -6.79
C MET A 104 -6.72 11.69 -7.96
N PRO A 105 -7.29 11.41 -9.14
CA PRO A 105 -7.26 12.33 -10.28
C PRO A 105 -7.90 13.67 -9.95
N GLY A 106 -7.25 14.76 -10.34
CA GLY A 106 -7.66 16.11 -9.99
C GLY A 106 -9.03 16.52 -10.56
N ASN A 107 -9.36 16.04 -11.74
CA ASN A 107 -10.61 16.36 -12.44
C ASN A 107 -11.87 15.80 -11.74
N ILE A 108 -11.74 14.69 -11.00
CA ILE A 108 -12.87 14.14 -10.22
C ILE A 108 -12.85 14.65 -8.77
N THR A 109 -11.68 14.98 -8.26
CA THR A 109 -11.49 15.39 -6.86
C THR A 109 -11.84 16.86 -6.63
N PHE A 110 -11.53 17.74 -7.60
CA PHE A 110 -11.68 19.19 -7.46
C PHE A 110 -12.50 19.80 -8.60
N ALA A 111 -13.08 20.95 -8.34
CA ALA A 111 -13.62 21.83 -9.38
C ALA A 111 -12.48 22.31 -10.29
N PHE A 112 -12.83 22.74 -11.51
CA PHE A 112 -11.86 23.24 -12.49
C PHE A 112 -11.07 24.43 -11.89
N ASP A 113 -9.75 24.40 -12.11
CA ASP A 113 -8.76 25.39 -11.62
C ASP A 113 -8.96 25.83 -10.14
N SER A 114 -9.30 24.86 -9.29
CA SER A 114 -9.68 25.10 -7.90
C SER A 114 -9.09 24.06 -6.96
N ALA A 115 -9.02 24.40 -5.69
CA ALA A 115 -8.78 23.50 -4.58
C ALA A 115 -10.09 23.10 -3.85
N SER A 116 -11.25 23.58 -4.31
CA SER A 116 -12.55 23.22 -3.75
C SER A 116 -12.88 21.77 -4.11
N LEU A 117 -13.17 20.94 -3.10
CA LEU A 117 -13.54 19.55 -3.29
C LEU A 117 -14.88 19.44 -4.04
N ASN A 118 -14.88 18.61 -5.06
CA ASN A 118 -16.09 18.30 -5.80
C ASN A 118 -17.10 17.58 -4.89
N PRO A 119 -18.34 18.09 -4.77
CA PRO A 119 -19.36 17.48 -3.93
C PRO A 119 -19.59 15.99 -4.23
N SER A 120 -19.52 15.57 -5.48
CA SER A 120 -19.67 14.17 -5.90
C SER A 120 -18.54 13.26 -5.42
N PHE A 121 -17.38 13.81 -5.08
CA PHE A 121 -16.23 13.05 -4.58
C PHE A 121 -16.21 12.91 -3.05
N ARG A 122 -16.99 13.70 -2.32
CA ARG A 122 -17.06 13.65 -0.84
C ARG A 122 -17.41 12.26 -0.28
N PRO A 123 -18.37 11.51 -0.85
CA PRO A 123 -18.64 10.14 -0.38
C PRO A 123 -17.42 9.20 -0.47
N THR A 124 -16.54 9.39 -1.46
CA THR A 124 -15.28 8.66 -1.58
C THR A 124 -14.33 9.00 -0.44
N LEU A 125 -14.21 10.29 -0.11
CA LEU A 125 -13.40 10.75 1.03
C LEU A 125 -14.00 10.32 2.38
N ASP A 126 -15.32 10.18 2.50
CA ASP A 126 -15.98 9.64 3.70
C ASP A 126 -15.58 8.19 3.94
N LYS A 127 -15.59 7.34 2.90
CA LYS A 127 -15.12 5.95 2.98
C LYS A 127 -13.64 5.88 3.37
N LEU A 128 -12.80 6.74 2.77
CA LEU A 128 -11.39 6.84 3.10
C LEU A 128 -11.19 7.22 4.57
N ALA A 129 -11.91 8.24 5.07
CA ALA A 129 -11.85 8.67 6.46
C ALA A 129 -12.27 7.55 7.42
N ALA A 130 -13.33 6.81 7.11
CA ALA A 130 -13.79 5.68 7.91
C ALA A 130 -12.70 4.60 8.04
N THR A 131 -12.05 4.25 6.92
CA THR A 131 -10.93 3.30 6.95
C THR A 131 -9.74 3.86 7.73
N MET A 132 -9.40 5.16 7.60
CA MET A 132 -8.31 5.77 8.37
C MET A 132 -8.61 5.80 9.88
N ASN A 133 -9.85 5.89 10.29
CA ASN A 133 -10.27 5.85 11.69
C ASN A 133 -10.26 4.42 12.24
N GLU A 134 -10.68 3.44 11.45
CA GLU A 134 -10.59 2.01 11.79
C GLU A 134 -9.13 1.56 11.94
N TYR A 135 -8.28 1.90 10.97
CA TYR A 135 -6.83 1.63 10.97
C TYR A 135 -6.07 2.85 11.49
N ASN A 136 -6.07 3.06 12.79
CA ASN A 136 -5.64 4.31 13.42
C ASN A 136 -4.15 4.38 13.80
N GLN A 137 -3.36 3.32 13.56
CA GLN A 137 -1.95 3.26 13.98
C GLN A 137 -0.96 3.76 12.93
N ASN A 138 -1.39 3.99 11.70
CA ASN A 138 -0.55 4.52 10.63
C ASN A 138 -0.63 6.05 10.51
N THR A 139 0.34 6.63 9.83
CA THR A 139 0.34 8.02 9.40
C THR A 139 -0.02 8.12 7.92
N VAL A 140 -0.38 9.31 7.48
CA VAL A 140 -0.79 9.58 6.10
C VAL A 140 0.00 10.76 5.57
N THR A 141 0.56 10.63 4.37
CA THR A 141 1.16 11.74 3.64
C THR A 141 0.27 12.08 2.45
N ILE A 142 -0.14 13.32 2.33
CA ILE A 142 -0.97 13.84 1.22
C ILE A 142 -0.10 14.75 0.37
N ALA A 143 0.13 14.39 -0.88
CA ALA A 143 0.96 15.12 -1.83
C ALA A 143 0.12 15.70 -2.96
N GLY A 144 0.22 17.02 -3.18
CA GLY A 144 -0.45 17.69 -4.28
C GLY A 144 0.47 17.88 -5.49
N HIS A 145 -0.10 17.70 -6.69
CA HIS A 145 0.60 17.82 -7.97
C HIS A 145 -0.24 18.60 -8.99
N THR A 146 0.44 19.28 -9.91
CA THR A 146 -0.15 19.94 -11.07
C THR A 146 0.51 19.45 -12.35
N ASP A 147 -0.05 19.81 -13.49
CA ASP A 147 0.68 19.79 -14.75
C ASP A 147 1.67 20.96 -14.85
N SER A 148 2.35 21.08 -16.00
CA SER A 148 3.34 22.14 -16.26
C SER A 148 2.76 23.44 -16.85
N VAL A 149 1.44 23.54 -17.02
CA VAL A 149 0.80 24.76 -17.56
C VAL A 149 0.72 25.83 -16.47
N GLY A 150 1.14 27.03 -16.82
CA GLY A 150 1.08 28.20 -15.94
C GLY A 150 2.35 28.46 -15.15
N ASN A 151 2.26 29.40 -14.20
CA ASN A 151 3.40 29.82 -13.39
C ASN A 151 3.78 28.76 -12.34
N PRO A 152 5.06 28.38 -12.21
CA PRO A 152 5.51 27.40 -11.21
C PRO A 152 5.14 27.74 -9.77
N SER A 153 5.18 29.03 -9.38
CA SER A 153 4.81 29.43 -8.03
C SER A 153 3.31 29.30 -7.79
N TYR A 154 2.47 29.61 -8.79
CA TYR A 154 1.03 29.37 -8.75
C TYR A 154 0.74 27.87 -8.60
N ASN A 155 1.37 27.02 -9.42
CA ASN A 155 1.21 25.58 -9.39
C ASN A 155 1.64 24.99 -8.04
N MET A 156 2.70 25.50 -7.44
CA MET A 156 3.13 25.10 -6.11
C MET A 156 2.07 25.41 -5.04
N ASN A 157 1.49 26.62 -5.08
CA ASN A 157 0.43 27.01 -4.16
C ASN A 157 -0.84 26.19 -4.39
N LEU A 158 -1.30 26.06 -5.65
CA LEU A 158 -2.49 25.27 -5.98
C LEU A 158 -2.37 23.82 -5.52
N SER A 159 -1.19 23.21 -5.70
CA SER A 159 -0.93 21.84 -5.25
C SER A 159 -1.01 21.71 -3.72
N ARG A 160 -0.49 22.72 -2.98
CA ARG A 160 -0.58 22.79 -1.51
C ARG A 160 -2.01 22.95 -1.05
N ASP A 161 -2.77 23.83 -1.69
CA ASP A 161 -4.15 24.10 -1.32
C ASP A 161 -5.05 22.88 -1.57
N ARG A 162 -4.84 22.16 -2.66
CA ARG A 162 -5.52 20.89 -2.96
C ARG A 162 -5.25 19.82 -1.90
N ALA A 163 -3.98 19.63 -1.55
CA ALA A 163 -3.61 18.67 -0.50
C ALA A 163 -4.19 19.07 0.86
N ASN A 164 -4.19 20.35 1.20
CA ASN A 164 -4.82 20.88 2.42
C ASN A 164 -6.35 20.69 2.42
N SER A 165 -7.03 20.84 1.29
CA SER A 165 -8.47 20.61 1.19
C SER A 165 -8.83 19.17 1.51
N VAL A 166 -8.06 18.20 0.99
CA VAL A 166 -8.23 16.78 1.33
C VAL A 166 -7.92 16.54 2.81
N ARG A 167 -6.80 17.06 3.34
CA ARG A 167 -6.44 16.95 4.76
C ARG A 167 -7.57 17.48 5.65
N ASN A 168 -8.04 18.71 5.40
CA ASN A 168 -9.05 19.34 6.21
C ASN A 168 -10.37 18.54 6.18
N TYR A 169 -10.73 17.99 5.04
CA TYR A 169 -11.89 17.12 4.93
C TYR A 169 -11.75 15.87 5.81
N LEU A 170 -10.62 15.17 5.72
CA LEU A 170 -10.37 13.96 6.53
C LEU A 170 -10.35 14.28 8.04
N VAL A 171 -9.74 15.40 8.44
CA VAL A 171 -9.74 15.85 9.84
C VAL A 171 -11.17 16.14 10.32
N ASN A 172 -12.00 16.80 9.50
CA ASN A 172 -13.42 17.07 9.82
C ASN A 172 -14.26 15.77 9.91
N ARG A 173 -13.75 14.65 9.37
CA ARG A 173 -14.32 13.30 9.48
C ARG A 173 -13.69 12.46 10.59
N GLY A 174 -12.92 13.08 11.49
CA GLY A 174 -12.39 12.45 12.70
C GLY A 174 -10.98 11.86 12.56
N VAL A 175 -10.33 11.97 11.40
CA VAL A 175 -8.92 11.54 11.29
C VAL A 175 -8.03 12.51 12.07
N ALA A 176 -7.25 11.98 13.02
CA ALA A 176 -6.41 12.80 13.89
C ALA A 176 -5.38 13.62 13.06
N SER A 177 -5.35 14.94 13.27
CA SER A 177 -4.56 15.86 12.46
C SER A 177 -3.05 15.64 12.54
N ASN A 178 -2.56 15.11 13.67
CA ASN A 178 -1.16 14.75 13.90
C ASN A 178 -0.72 13.51 13.10
N ARG A 179 -1.64 12.76 12.53
CA ARG A 179 -1.38 11.63 11.64
C ARG A 179 -1.22 12.04 10.19
N ILE A 180 -1.59 13.27 9.82
CA ILE A 180 -1.62 13.70 8.42
C ILE A 180 -0.52 14.72 8.16
N ASN A 181 0.39 14.36 7.25
CA ASN A 181 1.42 15.24 6.70
C ASN A 181 1.01 15.72 5.30
N VAL A 182 1.27 16.99 4.97
CA VAL A 182 0.97 17.58 3.66
C VAL A 182 2.24 18.01 2.97
N VAL A 183 2.38 17.63 1.70
CA VAL A 183 3.51 18.00 0.84
C VAL A 183 2.95 18.60 -0.47
N ALA A 184 3.59 19.63 -0.99
CA ALA A 184 3.28 20.21 -2.28
C ALA A 184 4.45 20.03 -3.24
N TYR A 185 4.18 19.54 -4.42
CA TYR A 185 5.19 19.35 -5.47
C TYR A 185 4.94 20.24 -6.70
N GLY A 186 3.76 20.87 -6.81
CA GLY A 186 3.42 21.60 -8.02
C GLY A 186 3.63 20.73 -9.25
N GLN A 187 4.34 21.25 -10.23
CA GLN A 187 4.66 20.57 -11.49
C GLN A 187 5.98 19.77 -11.47
N THR A 188 6.71 19.71 -10.34
CA THR A 188 8.09 19.20 -10.28
C THR A 188 8.20 17.68 -10.30
N ARG A 189 7.07 16.95 -10.12
CA ARG A 189 7.03 15.48 -10.10
C ARG A 189 5.96 14.95 -11.06
N PRO A 190 6.16 15.08 -12.37
CA PRO A 190 5.22 14.52 -13.35
C PRO A 190 5.33 12.98 -13.38
N ILE A 191 4.19 12.31 -13.66
CA ILE A 191 4.10 10.86 -13.89
C ILE A 191 3.80 10.53 -15.35
N ALA A 192 3.49 11.55 -16.15
CA ALA A 192 3.19 11.43 -17.58
C ALA A 192 3.70 12.64 -18.35
N ASP A 193 3.71 12.53 -19.67
CA ASP A 193 4.21 13.58 -20.57
C ASP A 193 3.29 14.82 -20.55
N ASN A 194 3.83 15.95 -20.13
CA ASN A 194 3.12 17.24 -20.10
C ASN A 194 2.84 17.85 -21.48
N SER A 195 3.44 17.32 -22.58
CA SER A 195 3.17 17.81 -23.93
C SER A 195 1.78 17.42 -24.42
N THR A 196 1.19 16.36 -23.86
CA THR A 196 -0.13 15.86 -24.23
C THR A 196 -1.20 16.24 -23.20
N ASP A 197 -2.45 16.44 -23.67
CA ASP A 197 -3.59 16.71 -22.76
C ASP A 197 -3.84 15.55 -21.81
N TYR A 198 -3.71 14.32 -22.29
CA TYR A 198 -3.85 13.11 -21.49
C TYR A 198 -2.80 13.05 -20.38
N GLY A 199 -1.52 13.29 -20.72
CA GLY A 199 -0.45 13.29 -19.73
C GLY A 199 -0.60 14.41 -18.70
N ARG A 200 -1.00 15.62 -19.13
CA ARG A 200 -1.34 16.71 -18.20
C ARG A 200 -2.46 16.33 -17.25
N GLN A 201 -3.50 15.65 -17.72
CA GLN A 201 -4.58 15.17 -16.87
C GLN A 201 -4.08 14.18 -15.81
N GLN A 202 -3.16 13.28 -16.14
CA GLN A 202 -2.53 12.35 -15.17
C GLN A 202 -1.68 13.10 -14.13
N ASN A 203 -0.99 14.16 -14.55
CA ASN A 203 -0.14 14.96 -13.67
C ASN A 203 -0.97 15.78 -12.65
N ARG A 204 -2.16 16.25 -13.02
CA ARG A 204 -3.08 16.92 -12.08
C ARG A 204 -3.74 15.91 -11.15
N ARG A 205 -3.13 15.66 -9.99
CA ARG A 205 -3.55 14.64 -9.04
C ARG A 205 -3.23 15.03 -7.59
N VAL A 206 -3.85 14.33 -6.67
CA VAL A 206 -3.41 14.22 -5.27
C VAL A 206 -3.07 12.77 -5.00
N GLU A 207 -1.89 12.56 -4.46
CA GLU A 207 -1.45 11.27 -3.95
C GLU A 207 -1.62 11.23 -2.43
N LEU A 208 -2.07 10.10 -1.91
CA LEU A 208 -2.16 9.85 -0.49
C LEU A 208 -1.44 8.55 -0.19
N THR A 209 -0.37 8.63 0.60
CA THR A 209 0.38 7.45 1.04
C THR A 209 0.02 7.15 2.48
N VAL A 210 -0.56 5.97 2.70
CA VAL A 210 -0.76 5.41 4.04
C VAL A 210 0.53 4.73 4.44
N ASN A 211 1.25 5.32 5.39
CA ASN A 211 2.54 4.79 5.85
C ASN A 211 2.31 3.68 6.87
N ALA A 212 3.01 2.58 6.70
CA ALA A 212 2.98 1.48 7.65
C ALA A 212 3.45 1.94 9.04
N PRO A 213 2.78 1.53 10.11
CA PRO A 213 3.26 1.81 11.47
C PRO A 213 4.51 0.97 11.77
N SER A 214 5.32 1.42 12.72
CA SER A 214 6.50 0.66 13.17
C SER A 214 6.13 -0.62 13.95
N SER A 215 4.94 -0.65 14.54
CA SER A 215 4.35 -1.81 15.23
C SER A 215 2.84 -1.68 15.27
N VAL A 216 2.14 -2.79 15.42
CA VAL A 216 0.69 -2.83 15.68
C VAL A 216 0.45 -3.40 17.07
N ARG A 217 -0.57 -2.85 17.76
CA ARG A 217 -0.99 -3.28 19.11
C ARG A 217 -2.35 -3.93 19.05
#